data_37b14ff83be5cacb8bb8de81b701ceee
#
_entry.id   37b14ff83be5cacb8bb8de81b701ceee
#
_cell.length_a   1.000
_cell.length_b   1.000
_cell.length_c   1.000
_cell.angle_alpha   90.00
_cell.angle_beta   90.00
_cell.angle_gamma   90.00
#
_symmetry.space_group_name_H-M   'P 1'
#
loop_
_entity.id
_entity.type
_entity.pdbx_description
1 polymer ?
#
loop_
_entity_poly.entity_id
_entity_poly.type
_entity_poly.pdbx_seq_one_letter_code
_entity_poly.pdbx_strand_id
1 'polypeptide(L)'
;MGVLGKDLFDFHRPQTNTKVEFGASAYWVEDRTMPQPYGAVLTEILNLDVAPFQELLNQLNTAVQEKSDNVLRAYMDMKKGLASLPLYRLYLEDFRVFGDMPVEAFAVGEAQDAFAEFVMQEDHDLPTFMQQQIDDIRLIQERYAWFLDGVFAGAVFEKKKGQKKIPLAPMICSRGYGAFISGVSLGENPETDAPPVKTQYRIRGEKEKAEIVEKMYFDRLLDFVYAEFMKGLQKGFVPKRCANCGRWFLQKPGATYAYCTGPAPGQDGKTCREIGASSSFRSKVENNDIWKVHQRAYKKYFARIRSGLMTKGEFEVWSRQAADLRDAALERYARAENEEERQRIAQEVAETLNAE
;
A
#
# COMPACT_ATOMS: atom_id res chain seq x y z
N MET A 1 25.30 -19.04 34.20
CA MET A 1 24.22 -18.68 33.27
C MET A 1 23.67 -19.96 32.69
N GLY A 2 22.39 -20.25 32.89
CA GLY A 2 21.75 -21.45 32.30
C GLY A 2 21.58 -21.32 30.81
N VAL A 3 21.46 -22.45 30.11
CA VAL A 3 21.33 -22.59 28.66
C VAL A 3 20.24 -21.64 28.06
N LEU A 4 19.20 -21.32 28.81
CA LEU A 4 18.14 -20.39 28.42
C LEU A 4 18.61 -18.93 28.17
N GLY A 5 19.67 -18.47 28.85
CA GLY A 5 20.14 -17.09 28.66
C GLY A 5 20.78 -16.87 27.30
N LYS A 6 21.58 -17.80 26.82
CA LYS A 6 22.31 -17.67 25.56
C LYS A 6 21.38 -17.74 24.35
N ASP A 7 20.41 -18.64 24.37
CA ASP A 7 19.44 -18.80 23.27
C ASP A 7 18.47 -17.62 23.17
N LEU A 8 18.14 -16.95 24.27
CA LEU A 8 17.30 -15.74 24.27
C LEU A 8 18.01 -14.54 23.62
N PHE A 9 19.34 -14.48 23.72
CA PHE A 9 20.14 -13.37 23.20
C PHE A 9 20.69 -13.66 21.79
N ASP A 10 20.85 -14.91 21.41
CA ASP A 10 21.14 -15.35 20.05
C ASP A 10 19.91 -15.31 19.11
N PHE A 11 18.75 -14.93 19.61
CA PHE A 11 17.59 -14.75 18.77
C PHE A 11 17.88 -13.69 17.72
N HIS A 12 18.21 -14.22 16.59
CA HIS A 12 18.42 -13.61 15.28
C HIS A 12 18.28 -12.08 15.30
N ARG A 13 19.42 -11.41 15.36
CA ARG A 13 19.50 -10.11 14.72
C ARG A 13 18.73 -10.26 13.42
N PRO A 14 17.81 -9.36 13.07
CA PRO A 14 17.31 -9.35 11.71
C PRO A 14 18.55 -9.20 10.86
N GLN A 15 19.04 -10.34 10.39
CA GLN A 15 20.33 -10.39 9.72
C GLN A 15 20.18 -9.52 8.48
N THR A 16 21.12 -8.62 8.33
CA THR A 16 21.60 -8.20 7.04
C THR A 16 21.50 -9.42 6.15
N ASN A 17 20.61 -9.43 5.17
CA ASN A 17 20.43 -10.52 4.20
C ASN A 17 19.03 -11.17 4.21
N THR A 18 18.01 -10.35 4.27
CA THR A 18 16.61 -10.80 4.08
C THR A 18 16.46 -11.50 2.73
N LYS A 19 15.97 -12.74 2.75
CA LYS A 19 15.77 -13.55 1.54
C LYS A 19 14.34 -13.38 1.04
N VAL A 20 14.22 -13.00 -0.24
CA VAL A 20 12.92 -12.81 -0.88
C VAL A 20 12.86 -13.57 -2.18
N GLU A 21 11.79 -14.34 -2.38
CA GLU A 21 11.50 -15.06 -3.62
C GLU A 21 10.41 -14.32 -4.40
N PHE A 22 10.76 -13.78 -5.56
CA PHE A 22 9.85 -13.05 -6.44
C PHE A 22 9.31 -13.97 -7.55
N GLY A 23 8.01 -14.25 -7.51
CA GLY A 23 7.29 -15.04 -8.51
C GLY A 23 6.53 -14.23 -9.54
N ALA A 24 5.68 -14.88 -10.30
CA ALA A 24 4.91 -14.25 -11.36
C ALA A 24 3.90 -13.21 -10.85
N SER A 25 3.20 -13.48 -9.75
CA SER A 25 2.09 -12.65 -9.24
C SER A 25 2.29 -12.16 -7.80
N ALA A 26 3.23 -12.73 -7.06
CA ALA A 26 3.47 -12.47 -5.65
C ALA A 26 4.94 -12.70 -5.30
N TYR A 27 5.32 -12.33 -4.08
CA TYR A 27 6.61 -12.67 -3.51
C TYR A 27 6.46 -13.29 -2.11
N TRP A 28 7.51 -13.97 -1.65
CA TRP A 28 7.60 -14.64 -0.34
C TRP A 28 8.87 -14.19 0.37
N VAL A 29 8.77 -13.96 1.69
CA VAL A 29 9.88 -13.53 2.53
C VAL A 29 10.29 -14.69 3.44
N GLU A 30 11.60 -15.01 3.49
CA GLU A 30 12.20 -16.01 4.40
C GLU A 30 11.46 -17.36 4.41
N ASP A 31 11.26 -17.94 3.24
CA ASP A 31 10.58 -19.25 3.06
C ASP A 31 9.14 -19.33 3.63
N ARG A 32 8.52 -18.18 4.00
CA ARG A 32 7.14 -18.13 4.49
C ARG A 32 6.14 -18.57 3.43
N THR A 33 5.10 -19.25 3.89
CA THR A 33 4.07 -19.82 3.01
C THR A 33 3.06 -18.80 2.50
N MET A 34 2.90 -17.65 3.18
CA MET A 34 1.94 -16.61 2.79
C MET A 34 2.52 -15.68 1.71
N PRO A 35 1.97 -15.69 0.49
CA PRO A 35 2.40 -14.78 -0.56
C PRO A 35 2.00 -13.34 -0.27
N GLN A 36 2.88 -12.40 -0.59
CA GLN A 36 2.63 -10.97 -0.51
C GLN A 36 2.41 -10.38 -1.91
N PRO A 37 1.43 -9.50 -2.11
CA PRO A 37 1.30 -8.78 -3.38
C PRO A 37 2.42 -7.75 -3.51
N TYR A 38 2.90 -7.53 -4.72
CA TYR A 38 3.92 -6.53 -5.03
C TYR A 38 3.49 -5.12 -4.59
N GLY A 39 4.36 -4.40 -3.89
CA GLY A 39 4.09 -3.07 -3.35
C GLY A 39 3.34 -3.07 -2.00
N ALA A 40 3.13 -4.23 -1.38
CA ALA A 40 2.44 -4.33 -0.08
C ALA A 40 3.25 -3.66 1.02
N VAL A 41 4.53 -4.00 1.15
CA VAL A 41 5.41 -3.45 2.20
C VAL A 41 5.62 -1.96 1.98
N LEU A 42 5.88 -1.51 0.75
CA LEU A 42 5.96 -0.08 0.45
C LEU A 42 4.68 0.67 0.83
N THR A 43 3.50 0.15 0.45
CA THR A 43 2.22 0.78 0.78
C THR A 43 2.02 0.91 2.29
N GLU A 44 2.46 -0.06 3.04
CA GLU A 44 2.37 -0.07 4.49
C GLU A 44 3.34 0.93 5.12
N ILE A 45 4.60 0.97 4.66
CA ILE A 45 5.61 1.95 5.09
C ILE A 45 5.11 3.37 4.83
N LEU A 46 4.51 3.65 3.69
CA LEU A 46 3.97 4.97 3.36
C LEU A 46 2.85 5.45 4.31
N ASN A 47 2.22 4.54 5.06
CA ASN A 47 1.20 4.86 6.06
C ASN A 47 1.70 4.74 7.50
N LEU A 48 2.94 4.32 7.70
CA LEU A 48 3.47 4.04 9.03
C LEU A 48 3.78 5.34 9.78
N ASP A 49 3.35 5.42 11.04
CA ASP A 49 3.86 6.41 11.97
C ASP A 49 5.17 5.90 12.58
N VAL A 50 6.25 6.66 12.40
CA VAL A 50 7.60 6.30 12.87
C VAL A 50 7.85 6.76 14.30
N ALA A 51 7.05 7.68 14.83
CA ALA A 51 7.28 8.27 16.16
C ALA A 51 7.29 7.23 17.30
N PRO A 52 6.39 6.22 17.34
CA PRO A 52 6.43 5.20 18.37
C PRO A 52 7.73 4.39 18.39
N PHE A 53 8.31 4.11 17.21
CA PHE A 53 9.56 3.36 17.09
C PHE A 53 10.77 4.18 17.55
N GLN A 54 10.79 5.47 17.26
CA GLN A 54 11.80 6.38 17.76
C GLN A 54 11.73 6.49 19.29
N GLU A 55 10.54 6.51 19.84
CA GLU A 55 10.34 6.54 21.31
C GLU A 55 10.89 5.28 21.99
N LEU A 56 10.62 4.10 21.45
CA LEU A 56 11.17 2.84 21.96
C LEU A 56 12.72 2.85 21.95
N LEU A 57 13.32 3.36 20.89
CA LEU A 57 14.76 3.50 20.78
C LEU A 57 15.32 4.49 21.82
N ASN A 58 14.65 5.63 22.00
CA ASN A 58 15.05 6.63 22.97
C ASN A 58 14.95 6.08 24.41
N GLN A 59 13.91 5.32 24.72
CA GLN A 59 13.73 4.68 26.03
C GLN A 59 14.85 3.68 26.33
N LEU A 60 15.24 2.86 25.34
CA LEU A 60 16.39 1.96 25.51
C LEU A 60 17.68 2.73 25.74
N ASN A 61 17.98 3.73 24.89
CA ASN A 61 19.19 4.52 25.01
C ASN A 61 19.28 5.22 26.38
N THR A 62 18.16 5.77 26.88
CA THR A 62 18.10 6.40 28.20
C THR A 62 18.32 5.37 29.31
N ALA A 63 17.63 4.22 29.26
CA ALA A 63 17.79 3.17 30.25
C ALA A 63 19.24 2.65 30.35
N VAL A 64 19.91 2.50 29.19
CA VAL A 64 21.33 2.10 29.10
C VAL A 64 22.24 3.18 29.71
N GLN A 65 22.03 4.46 29.36
CA GLN A 65 22.85 5.57 29.87
C GLN A 65 22.73 5.74 31.38
N GLU A 66 21.53 5.59 31.92
CA GLU A 66 21.22 5.72 33.35
C GLU A 66 21.52 4.45 34.16
N LYS A 67 21.94 3.36 33.48
CA LYS A 67 22.09 2.03 34.08
C LYS A 67 20.86 1.61 34.90
N SER A 68 19.70 1.87 34.33
CA SER A 68 18.40 1.63 34.96
C SER A 68 18.06 0.14 35.02
N ASP A 69 17.35 -0.28 36.08
CA ASP A 69 16.78 -1.64 36.21
C ASP A 69 15.80 -1.97 35.05
N ASN A 70 15.42 -0.98 34.23
CA ASN A 70 14.50 -1.13 33.11
C ASN A 70 15.17 -1.46 31.77
N VAL A 71 16.50 -1.63 31.68
CA VAL A 71 17.22 -1.90 30.43
C VAL A 71 16.68 -3.12 29.72
N LEU A 72 16.46 -4.23 30.43
CA LEU A 72 15.90 -5.45 29.85
C LEU A 72 14.50 -5.21 29.26
N ARG A 73 13.65 -4.49 29.97
CA ARG A 73 12.29 -4.16 29.51
C ARG A 73 12.33 -3.31 28.26
N ALA A 74 13.10 -2.22 28.25
CA ALA A 74 13.25 -1.34 27.12
C ALA A 74 13.82 -2.06 25.88
N TYR A 75 14.77 -2.97 26.09
CA TYR A 75 15.33 -3.80 25.04
C TYR A 75 14.28 -4.74 24.41
N MET A 76 13.49 -5.43 25.25
CA MET A 76 12.43 -6.31 24.75
C MET A 76 11.33 -5.54 24.02
N ASP A 77 10.92 -4.38 24.52
CA ASP A 77 9.94 -3.51 23.88
C ASP A 77 10.47 -2.99 22.55
N MET A 78 11.75 -2.65 22.43
CA MET A 78 12.37 -2.27 21.16
C MET A 78 12.42 -3.45 20.17
N LYS A 79 12.79 -4.65 20.61
CA LYS A 79 12.76 -5.86 19.74
C LYS A 79 11.34 -6.16 19.25
N LYS A 80 10.33 -6.04 20.10
CA LYS A 80 8.93 -6.16 19.73
C LYS A 80 8.52 -5.10 18.70
N GLY A 81 8.96 -3.85 18.90
CA GLY A 81 8.80 -2.77 17.93
C GLY A 81 9.40 -3.12 16.58
N LEU A 82 10.66 -3.55 16.54
CA LEU A 82 11.32 -3.97 15.32
C LEU A 82 10.57 -5.10 14.60
N ALA A 83 10.13 -6.13 15.34
CA ALA A 83 9.37 -7.23 14.78
C ALA A 83 7.99 -6.81 14.24
N SER A 84 7.47 -5.65 14.62
CA SER A 84 6.22 -5.10 14.10
C SER A 84 6.37 -4.28 12.82
N LEU A 85 7.59 -3.92 12.43
CA LEU A 85 7.84 -3.19 11.17
C LEU A 85 7.40 -4.01 9.94
N PRO A 86 6.93 -3.36 8.87
CA PRO A 86 6.23 -4.02 7.75
C PRO A 86 6.93 -5.24 7.15
N LEU A 87 8.25 -5.17 6.92
CA LEU A 87 9.00 -6.31 6.40
C LEU A 87 9.24 -7.37 7.47
N TYR A 88 9.70 -6.95 8.66
CA TYR A 88 10.16 -7.87 9.71
C TYR A 88 9.02 -8.67 10.34
N ARG A 89 7.82 -8.09 10.45
CA ARG A 89 6.66 -8.82 10.96
C ARG A 89 6.26 -10.04 10.11
N LEU A 90 6.74 -10.13 8.86
CA LEU A 90 6.46 -11.27 7.99
C LEU A 90 7.26 -12.52 8.41
N TYR A 91 8.38 -12.36 9.10
CA TYR A 91 9.22 -13.49 9.49
C TYR A 91 9.75 -13.44 10.94
N LEU A 92 9.52 -12.35 11.67
CA LEU A 92 9.88 -12.24 13.09
C LEU A 92 8.65 -12.38 14.02
N GLU A 93 7.65 -13.15 13.61
CA GLU A 93 6.40 -13.30 14.36
C GLU A 93 6.62 -13.84 15.78
N ASP A 94 7.58 -14.74 15.94
CA ASP A 94 7.91 -15.36 17.24
C ASP A 94 8.41 -14.33 18.26
N PHE A 95 9.03 -13.23 17.84
CA PHE A 95 9.44 -12.15 18.72
C PHE A 95 8.30 -11.41 19.41
N ARG A 96 7.09 -11.42 18.85
CA ARG A 96 5.92 -10.81 19.48
C ARG A 96 5.47 -11.58 20.70
N VAL A 97 5.56 -12.89 20.65
CA VAL A 97 5.21 -13.77 21.76
C VAL A 97 6.14 -13.53 22.95
N PHE A 98 7.45 -13.38 22.70
CA PHE A 98 8.41 -13.07 23.76
C PHE A 98 8.21 -11.68 24.39
N GLY A 99 7.79 -10.69 23.61
CA GLY A 99 7.51 -9.33 24.12
C GLY A 99 6.33 -9.27 25.11
N ASP A 100 5.46 -10.25 25.12
CA ASP A 100 4.32 -10.34 26.03
C ASP A 100 4.64 -11.14 27.32
N MET A 101 5.83 -11.75 27.41
CA MET A 101 6.25 -12.44 28.62
C MET A 101 6.68 -11.44 29.71
N PRO A 102 6.34 -11.67 31.00
CA PRO A 102 6.76 -10.79 32.07
C PRO A 102 8.28 -10.81 32.19
N VAL A 103 8.87 -9.62 32.34
CA VAL A 103 10.34 -9.44 32.45
C VAL A 103 10.94 -10.24 33.60
N GLU A 104 10.18 -10.39 34.69
CA GLU A 104 10.53 -11.15 35.88
C GLU A 104 10.78 -12.65 35.58
N ALA A 105 10.26 -13.16 34.47
CA ALA A 105 10.52 -14.52 34.00
C ALA A 105 11.95 -14.70 33.44
N PHE A 106 12.64 -13.61 33.09
CA PHE A 106 13.92 -13.65 32.38
C PHE A 106 15.14 -13.31 33.28
N ALA A 107 15.03 -12.39 34.20
CA ALA A 107 16.15 -11.98 35.04
C ALA A 107 15.73 -11.28 36.35
N VAL A 108 16.40 -11.60 37.44
CA VAL A 108 16.25 -10.95 38.74
C VAL A 108 17.65 -10.68 39.31
N GLY A 109 17.90 -9.47 39.85
CA GLY A 109 19.14 -9.12 40.56
C GLY A 109 20.40 -9.12 39.67
N GLU A 110 21.45 -9.82 40.09
CA GLU A 110 22.76 -9.86 39.35
C GLU A 110 22.65 -10.23 37.88
N ALA A 111 21.60 -10.93 37.47
CA ALA A 111 21.34 -11.26 36.07
C ALA A 111 20.90 -10.04 35.26
N GLN A 112 20.28 -9.04 35.86
CA GLN A 112 19.93 -7.78 35.20
C GLN A 112 21.17 -6.93 34.91
N ASP A 113 22.09 -6.85 35.91
CA ASP A 113 23.34 -6.11 35.71
C ASP A 113 24.20 -6.74 34.61
N ALA A 114 24.34 -8.06 34.59
CA ALA A 114 25.03 -8.80 33.55
C ALA A 114 24.38 -8.64 32.17
N PHE A 115 23.04 -8.51 32.13
CA PHE A 115 22.31 -8.25 30.88
C PHE A 115 22.49 -6.81 30.39
N ALA A 116 22.46 -5.84 31.32
CA ALA A 116 22.74 -4.45 30.97
C ALA A 116 24.15 -4.29 30.39
N GLU A 117 25.15 -4.94 31.01
CA GLU A 117 26.51 -4.99 30.48
C GLU A 117 26.58 -5.65 29.09
N PHE A 118 25.88 -6.76 28.89
CA PHE A 118 25.78 -7.42 27.59
C PHE A 118 25.20 -6.49 26.49
N VAL A 119 24.08 -5.82 26.76
CA VAL A 119 23.47 -4.88 25.82
C VAL A 119 24.40 -3.71 25.51
N MET A 120 25.14 -3.23 26.52
CA MET A 120 26.06 -2.11 26.36
C MET A 120 27.34 -2.49 25.62
N GLN A 121 27.85 -3.70 25.78
CA GLN A 121 29.15 -4.11 25.28
C GLN A 121 29.09 -5.01 24.05
N GLU A 122 28.11 -5.91 23.97
CA GLU A 122 28.06 -6.93 22.92
C GLU A 122 26.91 -6.77 21.92
N ASP A 123 25.80 -6.12 22.29
CA ASP A 123 24.65 -5.92 21.37
C ASP A 123 24.38 -4.45 21.06
N HIS A 124 25.42 -3.61 21.09
CA HIS A 124 25.34 -2.20 20.70
C HIS A 124 24.89 -1.98 19.26
N ASP A 125 24.91 -3.01 18.43
CA ASP A 125 24.49 -2.95 17.02
C ASP A 125 22.97 -2.85 16.88
N LEU A 126 22.18 -3.40 17.83
CA LEU A 126 20.73 -3.43 17.71
C LEU A 126 20.10 -2.04 17.75
N PRO A 127 20.47 -1.12 18.67
CA PRO A 127 20.02 0.27 18.62
C PRO A 127 20.42 0.98 17.33
N THR A 128 21.63 0.76 16.85
CA THR A 128 22.12 1.31 15.57
C THR A 128 21.32 0.78 14.39
N PHE A 129 21.04 -0.53 14.38
CA PHE A 129 20.19 -1.15 13.37
C PHE A 129 18.76 -0.57 13.40
N MET A 130 18.16 -0.40 14.57
CA MET A 130 16.82 0.19 14.71
C MET A 130 16.80 1.64 14.20
N GLN A 131 17.82 2.44 14.54
CA GLN A 131 17.92 3.81 14.01
C GLN A 131 18.00 3.80 12.49
N GLN A 132 18.80 2.93 11.91
CA GLN A 132 18.88 2.78 10.45
C GLN A 132 17.52 2.43 9.83
N GLN A 133 16.75 1.53 10.44
CA GLN A 133 15.41 1.21 9.94
C GLN A 133 14.47 2.43 9.98
N ILE A 134 14.51 3.21 11.06
CA ILE A 134 13.72 4.44 11.20
C ILE A 134 14.11 5.44 10.10
N ASP A 135 15.39 5.64 9.86
CA ASP A 135 15.90 6.58 8.86
C ASP A 135 15.59 6.10 7.42
N ASP A 136 15.72 4.80 7.14
CA ASP A 136 15.30 4.21 5.87
C ASP A 136 13.80 4.39 5.64
N ILE A 137 12.96 4.18 6.65
CA ILE A 137 11.51 4.37 6.55
C ILE A 137 11.18 5.83 6.24
N ARG A 138 11.79 6.80 6.93
CA ARG A 138 11.61 8.23 6.66
C ARG A 138 12.01 8.60 5.24
N LEU A 139 13.16 8.11 4.79
CA LEU A 139 13.65 8.33 3.43
C LEU A 139 12.70 7.73 2.39
N ILE A 140 12.22 6.49 2.62
CA ILE A 140 11.23 5.84 1.75
C ILE A 140 9.94 6.69 1.71
N GLN A 141 9.42 7.12 2.86
CA GLN A 141 8.20 7.93 2.92
C GLN A 141 8.34 9.22 2.13
N GLU A 142 9.44 9.95 2.31
CA GLU A 142 9.70 11.20 1.59
C GLU A 142 9.81 10.98 0.09
N ARG A 143 10.69 10.07 -0.35
CA ARG A 143 11.05 9.89 -1.75
C ARG A 143 9.94 9.25 -2.57
N TYR A 144 9.32 8.20 -2.04
CA TYR A 144 8.25 7.52 -2.77
C TYR A 144 6.95 8.32 -2.78
N ALA A 145 6.63 9.07 -1.70
CA ALA A 145 5.49 9.98 -1.71
C ALA A 145 5.69 11.09 -2.76
N TRP A 146 6.86 11.72 -2.80
CA TRP A 146 7.19 12.70 -3.83
C TRP A 146 7.07 12.13 -5.24
N PHE A 147 7.62 10.94 -5.49
CA PHE A 147 7.59 10.32 -6.81
C PHE A 147 6.16 9.93 -7.22
N LEU A 148 5.41 9.31 -6.33
CA LEU A 148 4.05 8.83 -6.60
C LEU A 148 3.04 9.97 -6.77
N ASP A 149 3.10 10.99 -5.91
CA ASP A 149 2.17 12.13 -5.96
C ASP A 149 2.54 13.14 -7.06
N GLY A 150 3.83 13.43 -7.24
CA GLY A 150 4.29 14.47 -8.16
C GLY A 150 4.53 13.98 -9.58
N VAL A 151 5.28 12.88 -9.74
CA VAL A 151 5.74 12.41 -11.04
C VAL A 151 4.78 11.40 -11.66
N PHE A 152 4.22 10.53 -10.83
CA PHE A 152 3.46 9.37 -11.27
C PHE A 152 1.94 9.61 -11.32
N ALA A 153 1.38 10.44 -10.45
CA ALA A 153 -0.07 10.62 -10.30
C ALA A 153 -0.79 11.10 -11.58
N GLY A 154 -0.19 12.02 -12.33
CA GLY A 154 -0.77 12.54 -13.58
C GLY A 154 -0.66 11.60 -14.78
N ALA A 155 0.14 10.56 -14.69
CA ALA A 155 0.58 9.79 -15.84
C ALA A 155 -0.14 8.44 -16.01
N VAL A 156 -0.51 7.80 -14.91
CA VAL A 156 -1.07 6.43 -14.92
C VAL A 156 -2.58 6.44 -15.13
N PHE A 157 -3.26 7.53 -14.81
CA PHE A 157 -4.71 7.59 -14.65
C PHE A 157 -5.47 8.37 -15.72
N GLU A 158 -4.79 9.14 -16.56
CA GLU A 158 -5.43 9.80 -17.70
C GLU A 158 -5.57 8.86 -18.89
N LYS A 159 -6.43 7.87 -18.78
CA LYS A 159 -6.85 7.10 -19.93
C LYS A 159 -8.04 7.80 -20.59
N LYS A 160 -7.79 8.65 -21.58
CA LYS A 160 -8.84 9.04 -22.52
C LYS A 160 -9.27 7.79 -23.32
N LYS A 161 -10.59 7.57 -23.39
CA LYS A 161 -11.20 6.46 -24.15
C LYS A 161 -10.59 6.42 -25.57
N GLY A 162 -9.93 5.32 -25.94
CA GLY A 162 -9.33 5.14 -27.25
C GLY A 162 -7.80 5.31 -27.36
N GLN A 163 -7.11 5.78 -26.33
CA GLN A 163 -5.64 5.85 -26.34
C GLN A 163 -5.00 4.50 -25.99
N LYS A 164 -4.01 4.07 -26.80
CA LYS A 164 -3.13 2.95 -26.43
C LYS A 164 -2.45 3.26 -25.11
N LYS A 165 -2.36 2.25 -24.21
CA LYS A 165 -1.57 2.37 -22.97
C LYS A 165 -0.16 2.83 -23.35
N ILE A 166 0.26 3.99 -22.82
CA ILE A 166 1.68 4.37 -22.89
C ILE A 166 2.42 3.35 -22.04
N PRO A 167 3.48 2.72 -22.56
CA PRO A 167 4.30 1.83 -21.77
C PRO A 167 4.84 2.56 -20.54
N LEU A 168 4.77 1.90 -19.37
CA LEU A 168 5.11 2.52 -18.08
C LEU A 168 6.56 3.03 -18.04
N ALA A 169 7.50 2.27 -18.58
CA ALA A 169 8.92 2.61 -18.54
C ALA A 169 9.28 3.93 -19.25
N PRO A 170 8.87 4.19 -20.52
CA PRO A 170 9.13 5.49 -21.16
C PRO A 170 8.52 6.66 -20.40
N MET A 171 7.38 6.46 -19.77
CA MET A 171 6.69 7.49 -19.01
C MET A 171 7.44 7.84 -17.72
N ILE A 172 7.94 6.83 -17.01
CA ILE A 172 8.76 7.01 -15.79
C ILE A 172 10.07 7.72 -16.16
N CYS A 173 10.76 7.28 -17.20
CA CYS A 173 12.02 7.88 -17.65
C CYS A 173 11.87 9.36 -18.03
N SER A 174 10.77 9.73 -18.69
CA SER A 174 10.55 11.11 -19.13
C SER A 174 10.20 12.09 -18.01
N ARG A 175 9.81 11.62 -16.82
CA ARG A 175 9.20 12.44 -15.75
C ARG A 175 9.98 12.50 -14.44
N GLY A 176 11.24 12.18 -14.42
CA GLY A 176 12.04 12.36 -13.21
C GLY A 176 12.56 11.08 -12.57
N TYR A 177 12.60 9.98 -13.31
CA TYR A 177 13.17 8.73 -12.83
C TYR A 177 14.64 8.89 -12.35
N GLY A 178 15.44 9.68 -13.06
CA GLY A 178 16.80 9.99 -12.64
C GLY A 178 16.85 10.65 -11.26
N ALA A 179 15.99 11.63 -11.02
CA ALA A 179 15.90 12.30 -9.70
C ALA A 179 15.39 11.35 -8.61
N PHE A 180 14.48 10.44 -8.93
CA PHE A 180 14.00 9.42 -8.01
C PHE A 180 15.13 8.44 -7.63
N ILE A 181 15.85 7.91 -8.62
CA ILE A 181 16.95 6.97 -8.39
C ILE A 181 18.07 7.64 -7.58
N SER A 182 18.52 8.85 -7.93
CA SER A 182 19.57 9.54 -7.21
C SER A 182 19.20 9.88 -5.77
N GLY A 183 17.89 9.93 -5.46
CA GLY A 183 17.43 10.13 -4.09
C GLY A 183 17.21 8.85 -3.28
N VAL A 184 17.15 7.69 -3.93
CA VAL A 184 16.96 6.37 -3.30
C VAL A 184 18.27 5.57 -3.24
N SER A 185 19.19 5.81 -4.18
CA SER A 185 20.51 5.20 -4.20
C SER A 185 21.37 5.74 -3.06
N LEU A 186 22.12 4.85 -2.44
CA LEU A 186 23.03 5.17 -1.34
C LEU A 186 24.37 5.73 -1.79
N GLY A 187 24.64 5.72 -3.08
CA GLY A 187 25.88 6.18 -3.66
C GLY A 187 25.80 7.56 -4.30
N GLU A 188 26.93 8.22 -4.47
CA GLU A 188 27.03 9.49 -5.18
C GLU A 188 26.76 9.35 -6.69
N ASN A 189 26.85 8.12 -7.22
CA ASN A 189 26.59 7.82 -8.62
C ASN A 189 25.57 6.68 -8.76
N PRO A 190 24.31 6.98 -9.06
CA PRO A 190 23.24 5.98 -9.14
C PRO A 190 23.43 4.91 -10.23
N GLU A 191 24.27 5.16 -11.22
CA GLU A 191 24.56 4.18 -12.28
C GLU A 191 25.65 3.16 -11.87
N THR A 192 26.51 3.52 -10.92
CA THR A 192 27.64 2.68 -10.52
C THR A 192 27.50 2.09 -9.12
N ASP A 193 26.69 2.68 -8.25
CA ASP A 193 26.63 2.38 -6.83
C ASP A 193 25.35 1.61 -6.41
N ALA A 194 24.58 1.12 -7.38
CA ALA A 194 23.51 0.19 -7.08
C ALA A 194 24.10 -1.04 -6.38
N PRO A 195 23.67 -1.38 -5.15
CA PRO A 195 24.24 -2.51 -4.43
C PRO A 195 24.08 -3.78 -5.26
N PRO A 196 25.13 -4.63 -5.33
CA PRO A 196 25.08 -5.87 -6.08
C PRO A 196 24.07 -6.81 -5.44
N VAL A 197 22.87 -6.90 -6.01
CA VAL A 197 21.85 -7.84 -5.53
C VAL A 197 22.21 -9.24 -6.02
N LYS A 198 22.49 -10.15 -5.08
CA LYS A 198 22.68 -11.56 -5.38
C LYS A 198 21.33 -12.18 -5.76
N THR A 199 21.25 -12.68 -6.98
CA THR A 199 20.03 -13.31 -7.51
C THR A 199 20.29 -14.78 -7.84
N GLN A 200 19.38 -15.65 -7.45
CA GLN A 200 19.32 -17.07 -7.81
C GLN A 200 17.94 -17.41 -8.37
N TYR A 201 17.89 -18.29 -9.36
CA TYR A 201 16.63 -18.84 -9.83
C TYR A 201 16.34 -20.16 -9.13
N ARG A 202 15.10 -20.32 -8.67
CA ARG A 202 14.63 -21.53 -7.99
C ARG A 202 13.26 -21.94 -8.54
N ILE A 203 12.92 -23.21 -8.34
CA ILE A 203 11.57 -23.71 -8.57
C ILE A 203 10.86 -23.71 -7.22
N ARG A 204 9.73 -23.01 -7.15
CA ARG A 204 8.82 -23.01 -5.99
C ARG A 204 7.53 -23.71 -6.35
N GLY A 205 6.97 -24.47 -5.40
CA GLY A 205 5.75 -25.26 -5.61
C GLY A 205 6.03 -26.64 -6.21
N GLU A 206 4.95 -27.39 -6.45
CA GLU A 206 5.00 -28.76 -6.95
C GLU A 206 4.08 -28.96 -8.16
N LYS A 207 4.47 -29.86 -9.05
CA LYS A 207 3.69 -30.26 -10.24
C LYS A 207 3.24 -29.04 -11.06
N GLU A 208 1.94 -28.96 -11.35
CA GLU A 208 1.34 -27.89 -12.17
C GLU A 208 1.36 -26.50 -11.52
N LYS A 209 1.61 -26.43 -10.20
CA LYS A 209 1.74 -25.16 -9.45
C LYS A 209 3.18 -24.71 -9.29
N ALA A 210 4.13 -25.43 -9.89
CA ALA A 210 5.54 -25.04 -9.86
C ALA A 210 5.78 -23.81 -10.73
N GLU A 211 6.49 -22.84 -10.17
CA GLU A 211 6.92 -21.64 -10.89
C GLU A 211 8.42 -21.36 -10.66
N ILE A 212 9.04 -20.72 -11.65
CA ILE A 212 10.41 -20.21 -11.48
C ILE A 212 10.34 -18.90 -10.73
N VAL A 213 11.03 -18.82 -9.61
CA VAL A 213 11.14 -17.60 -8.78
C VAL A 213 12.56 -17.07 -8.77
N GLU A 214 12.69 -15.75 -8.68
CA GLU A 214 13.96 -15.07 -8.47
C GLU A 214 14.18 -14.90 -6.97
N LYS A 215 15.12 -15.65 -6.39
CA LYS A 215 15.53 -15.47 -5.00
C LYS A 215 16.60 -14.39 -4.91
N MET A 216 16.27 -13.32 -4.21
CA MET A 216 17.14 -12.17 -3.98
C MET A 216 17.47 -12.02 -2.50
N TYR A 217 18.62 -11.38 -2.21
CA TYR A 217 19.13 -11.17 -0.86
C TYR A 217 19.33 -9.69 -0.64
N PHE A 218 18.76 -9.14 0.43
CA PHE A 218 18.76 -7.72 0.73
C PHE A 218 19.37 -7.45 2.10
N ASP A 219 20.37 -6.58 2.14
CA ASP A 219 21.03 -6.15 3.38
C ASP A 219 20.31 -4.93 4.02
N ARG A 220 19.52 -4.19 3.25
CA ARG A 220 18.78 -3.02 3.72
C ARG A 220 17.33 -3.04 3.28
N LEU A 221 16.46 -2.48 4.14
CA LEU A 221 15.05 -2.27 3.85
C LEU A 221 14.84 -1.44 2.58
N LEU A 222 15.66 -0.41 2.39
CA LEU A 222 15.62 0.49 1.23
C LEU A 222 15.79 -0.28 -0.10
N ASP A 223 16.74 -1.20 -0.17
CA ASP A 223 17.02 -1.98 -1.38
C ASP A 223 15.90 -2.97 -1.70
N PHE A 224 15.35 -3.60 -0.65
CA PHE A 224 14.18 -4.47 -0.82
C PHE A 224 12.97 -3.70 -1.35
N VAL A 225 12.66 -2.55 -0.74
CA VAL A 225 11.50 -1.72 -1.13
C VAL A 225 11.67 -1.22 -2.58
N TYR A 226 12.88 -0.86 -2.99
CA TYR A 226 13.16 -0.50 -4.37
C TYR A 226 12.88 -1.66 -5.33
N ALA A 227 13.38 -2.86 -5.05
CA ALA A 227 13.14 -4.03 -5.88
C ALA A 227 11.64 -4.42 -5.91
N GLU A 228 10.97 -4.41 -4.75
CA GLU A 228 9.52 -4.66 -4.64
C GLU A 228 8.72 -3.69 -5.49
N PHE A 229 9.04 -2.39 -5.40
CA PHE A 229 8.37 -1.34 -6.15
C PHE A 229 8.56 -1.48 -7.66
N MET A 230 9.81 -1.63 -8.13
CA MET A 230 10.11 -1.74 -9.55
C MET A 230 9.47 -2.99 -10.18
N LYS A 231 9.55 -4.14 -9.50
CA LYS A 231 8.88 -5.37 -9.94
C LYS A 231 7.35 -5.23 -9.90
N GLY A 232 6.82 -4.54 -8.90
CA GLY A 232 5.40 -4.21 -8.78
C GLY A 232 4.90 -3.35 -9.94
N LEU A 233 5.63 -2.29 -10.29
CA LEU A 233 5.31 -1.44 -11.44
C LEU A 233 5.27 -2.21 -12.75
N GLN A 234 6.26 -3.09 -12.99
CA GLN A 234 6.29 -3.95 -14.20
C GLN A 234 5.02 -4.82 -14.30
N LYS A 235 4.49 -5.24 -13.16
CA LYS A 235 3.29 -6.09 -13.06
C LYS A 235 1.99 -5.28 -12.95
N GLY A 236 2.08 -3.94 -12.86
CA GLY A 236 0.93 -3.03 -12.79
C GLY A 236 0.38 -2.81 -11.39
N PHE A 237 1.12 -3.14 -10.33
CA PHE A 237 0.80 -2.76 -8.95
C PHE A 237 1.32 -1.36 -8.66
N VAL A 238 0.49 -0.51 -8.07
CA VAL A 238 0.86 0.89 -7.79
C VAL A 238 0.28 1.33 -6.45
N PRO A 239 1.10 1.78 -5.49
CA PRO A 239 0.62 2.50 -4.32
C PRO A 239 -0.03 3.82 -4.75
N LYS A 240 -1.19 4.14 -4.20
CA LYS A 240 -1.98 5.33 -4.53
C LYS A 240 -2.62 5.94 -3.31
N ARG A 241 -2.74 7.26 -3.27
CA ARG A 241 -3.50 7.95 -2.22
C ARG A 241 -5.01 7.81 -2.43
N CYS A 242 -5.71 7.49 -1.37
CA CYS A 242 -7.17 7.49 -1.35
C CYS A 242 -7.69 8.92 -1.41
N ALA A 243 -8.55 9.23 -2.38
CA ALA A 243 -9.14 10.56 -2.54
C ALA A 243 -10.08 10.98 -1.38
N ASN A 244 -10.49 10.05 -0.51
CA ASN A 244 -11.34 10.36 0.64
C ASN A 244 -10.56 10.52 1.95
N CYS A 245 -9.68 9.58 2.29
CA CYS A 245 -8.98 9.59 3.58
C CYS A 245 -7.49 9.98 3.50
N GLY A 246 -6.94 10.17 2.31
CA GLY A 246 -5.53 10.52 2.10
C GLY A 246 -4.53 9.38 2.34
N ARG A 247 -4.94 8.25 2.91
CA ARG A 247 -4.06 7.10 3.17
C ARG A 247 -3.68 6.40 1.87
N TRP A 248 -2.49 5.83 1.84
CA TRP A 248 -2.02 5.02 0.74
C TRP A 248 -2.72 3.66 0.71
N PHE A 249 -3.01 3.17 -0.49
CA PHE A 249 -3.52 1.83 -0.72
C PHE A 249 -2.90 1.26 -1.99
N LEU A 250 -2.77 -0.06 -2.05
CA LEU A 250 -2.21 -0.74 -3.20
C LEU A 250 -3.28 -0.93 -4.28
N GLN A 251 -3.09 -0.29 -5.43
CA GLN A 251 -3.91 -0.53 -6.61
C GLN A 251 -3.40 -1.76 -7.35
N LYS A 252 -4.30 -2.73 -7.57
CA LYS A 252 -4.01 -3.97 -8.30
C LYS A 252 -3.96 -3.73 -9.82
N PRO A 253 -3.29 -4.60 -10.59
CA PRO A 253 -3.25 -4.53 -12.04
C PRO A 253 -4.64 -4.45 -12.67
N GLY A 254 -4.81 -3.56 -13.63
CA GLY A 254 -6.09 -3.35 -14.32
C GLY A 254 -7.16 -2.59 -13.55
N ALA A 255 -6.97 -2.33 -12.26
CA ALA A 255 -7.89 -1.52 -11.47
C ALA A 255 -7.66 0.00 -11.66
N THR A 256 -8.71 0.80 -11.51
CA THR A 256 -8.67 2.26 -11.63
C THR A 256 -9.42 2.94 -10.47
N TYR A 257 -9.22 2.43 -9.26
CA TYR A 257 -9.91 2.97 -8.09
C TYR A 257 -9.29 4.29 -7.62
N ALA A 258 -10.13 5.25 -7.24
CA ALA A 258 -9.72 6.48 -6.56
C ALA A 258 -9.77 6.36 -5.02
N TYR A 259 -10.41 5.31 -4.50
CA TYR A 259 -10.74 5.14 -3.09
C TYR A 259 -10.31 3.78 -2.57
N CYS A 260 -9.77 3.73 -1.36
CA CYS A 260 -9.41 2.50 -0.68
C CYS A 260 -10.65 1.75 -0.14
N THR A 261 -10.44 0.52 0.31
CA THR A 261 -11.47 -0.30 1.00
C THR A 261 -11.44 -0.16 2.52
N GLY A 262 -10.58 0.72 3.05
CA GLY A 262 -10.50 1.00 4.48
C GLY A 262 -11.71 1.81 4.98
N PRO A 263 -11.87 1.89 6.32
CA PRO A 263 -12.96 2.65 6.93
C PRO A 263 -12.88 4.12 6.54
N ALA A 264 -14.04 4.71 6.30
CA ALA A 264 -14.12 6.13 5.94
C ALA A 264 -14.12 7.00 7.20
N PRO A 265 -13.30 8.07 7.24
CA PRO A 265 -13.29 8.99 8.37
C PRO A 265 -14.68 9.58 8.65
N GLY A 266 -15.11 9.55 9.92
CA GLY A 266 -16.36 10.12 10.36
C GLY A 266 -17.64 9.41 9.89
N GLN A 267 -17.52 8.18 9.37
CA GLN A 267 -18.69 7.40 8.90
C GLN A 267 -18.59 5.94 9.32
N ASP A 268 -19.26 5.61 10.41
CA ASP A 268 -19.26 4.25 10.95
C ASP A 268 -19.84 3.23 9.96
N GLY A 269 -19.14 2.10 9.84
CA GLY A 269 -19.56 0.95 9.04
C GLY A 269 -19.44 1.12 7.52
N LYS A 270 -18.90 2.26 7.01
CA LYS A 270 -18.71 2.47 5.56
C LYS A 270 -17.24 2.55 5.19
N THR A 271 -16.93 2.02 4.02
CA THR A 271 -15.59 2.14 3.42
C THR A 271 -15.46 3.43 2.60
N CYS A 272 -14.21 3.89 2.42
CA CYS A 272 -13.92 5.02 1.53
C CYS A 272 -14.42 4.79 0.11
N ARG A 273 -14.41 3.54 -0.37
CA ARG A 273 -14.89 3.18 -1.71
C ARG A 273 -16.41 3.35 -1.85
N GLU A 274 -17.17 2.94 -0.86
CA GLU A 274 -18.63 3.10 -0.87
C GLU A 274 -19.04 4.57 -0.84
N ILE A 275 -18.40 5.37 0.00
CA ILE A 275 -18.66 6.81 0.08
C ILE A 275 -18.22 7.53 -1.18
N GLY A 276 -17.00 7.23 -1.66
CA GLY A 276 -16.45 7.86 -2.84
C GLY A 276 -17.25 7.56 -4.11
N ALA A 277 -17.74 6.33 -4.26
CA ALA A 277 -18.65 5.99 -5.36
C ALA A 277 -19.95 6.80 -5.31
N SER A 278 -20.55 6.90 -4.12
CA SER A 278 -21.77 7.68 -3.92
C SER A 278 -21.56 9.18 -4.15
N SER A 279 -20.45 9.73 -3.67
CA SER A 279 -20.08 11.14 -3.86
C SER A 279 -19.79 11.46 -5.32
N SER A 280 -18.98 10.63 -6.00
CA SER A 280 -18.71 10.78 -7.42
C SER A 280 -19.98 10.70 -8.27
N PHE A 281 -20.88 9.78 -7.94
CA PHE A 281 -22.15 9.67 -8.62
C PHE A 281 -23.03 10.91 -8.39
N ARG A 282 -23.13 11.39 -7.14
CA ARG A 282 -23.86 12.62 -6.82
C ARG A 282 -23.31 13.82 -7.57
N SER A 283 -22.00 14.01 -7.59
CA SER A 283 -21.36 15.08 -8.33
C SER A 283 -21.62 15.01 -9.84
N LYS A 284 -21.62 13.80 -10.45
CA LYS A 284 -22.01 13.63 -11.86
C LYS A 284 -23.45 14.06 -12.11
N VAL A 285 -24.37 13.67 -11.22
CA VAL A 285 -25.78 14.04 -11.33
C VAL A 285 -25.98 15.55 -11.12
N GLU A 286 -25.28 16.17 -10.18
CA GLU A 286 -25.40 17.61 -9.90
C GLU A 286 -24.81 18.50 -11.01
N ASN A 287 -23.77 18.05 -11.68
CA ASN A 287 -23.02 18.86 -12.66
C ASN A 287 -23.34 18.55 -14.12
N ASN A 288 -24.26 17.62 -14.42
CA ASN A 288 -24.58 17.27 -15.80
C ASN A 288 -26.07 16.99 -15.98
N ASP A 289 -26.71 17.69 -16.90
CA ASP A 289 -28.16 17.63 -17.09
C ASP A 289 -28.64 16.29 -17.65
N ILE A 290 -27.83 15.59 -18.47
CA ILE A 290 -28.13 14.23 -18.95
C ILE A 290 -28.20 13.26 -17.76
N TRP A 291 -27.25 13.36 -16.82
CA TRP A 291 -27.27 12.55 -15.60
C TRP A 291 -28.48 12.87 -14.71
N LYS A 292 -28.87 14.16 -14.59
CA LYS A 292 -30.07 14.56 -13.82
C LYS A 292 -31.33 13.93 -14.40
N VAL A 293 -31.49 14.03 -15.72
CA VAL A 293 -32.65 13.48 -16.45
C VAL A 293 -32.71 11.96 -16.28
N HIS A 294 -31.60 11.26 -16.58
CA HIS A 294 -31.54 9.81 -16.42
C HIS A 294 -31.85 9.37 -14.98
N GLN A 295 -31.31 10.03 -13.96
CA GLN A 295 -31.54 9.67 -12.56
C GLN A 295 -33.00 9.88 -12.14
N ARG A 296 -33.68 10.95 -12.64
CA ARG A 296 -35.09 11.15 -12.40
C ARG A 296 -35.97 10.04 -13.01
N ALA A 297 -35.69 9.71 -14.27
CA ALA A 297 -36.38 8.62 -14.96
C ALA A 297 -36.13 7.27 -14.25
N TYR A 298 -34.89 6.95 -13.90
CA TYR A 298 -34.54 5.72 -13.18
C TYR A 298 -35.32 5.58 -11.87
N LYS A 299 -35.38 6.63 -11.06
CA LYS A 299 -36.16 6.64 -9.81
C LYS A 299 -37.67 6.42 -10.04
N LYS A 300 -38.21 7.07 -11.09
CA LYS A 300 -39.62 6.92 -11.49
C LYS A 300 -39.94 5.46 -11.84
N TYR A 301 -39.13 4.84 -12.70
CA TYR A 301 -39.37 3.46 -13.13
C TYR A 301 -39.07 2.44 -12.02
N PHE A 302 -38.07 2.67 -11.20
CA PHE A 302 -37.81 1.84 -10.03
C PHE A 302 -38.96 1.87 -9.01
N ALA A 303 -39.64 3.00 -8.86
CA ALA A 303 -40.82 3.10 -8.02
C ALA A 303 -42.01 2.27 -8.57
N ARG A 304 -42.12 2.09 -9.90
CA ARG A 304 -43.16 1.24 -10.54
C ARG A 304 -43.04 -0.24 -10.14
N ILE A 305 -41.79 -0.73 -9.87
CA ILE A 305 -41.61 -2.09 -9.35
C ILE A 305 -42.27 -2.23 -7.98
N ARG A 306 -42.06 -1.23 -7.09
CA ARG A 306 -42.63 -1.25 -5.74
C ARG A 306 -44.13 -1.18 -5.72
N SER A 307 -44.75 -0.48 -6.70
CA SER A 307 -46.20 -0.37 -6.85
C SER A 307 -46.80 -1.51 -7.67
N GLY A 308 -46.03 -2.49 -8.14
CA GLY A 308 -46.53 -3.61 -8.94
C GLY A 308 -46.89 -3.25 -10.39
N LEU A 309 -46.58 -2.03 -10.84
CA LEU A 309 -46.86 -1.56 -12.21
C LEU A 309 -45.82 -2.00 -13.23
N MET A 310 -44.71 -2.60 -12.78
CA MET A 310 -43.63 -3.07 -13.63
C MET A 310 -42.93 -4.27 -12.97
N THR A 311 -42.61 -5.27 -13.74
CA THR A 311 -41.81 -6.42 -13.26
C THR A 311 -40.32 -6.08 -13.19
N LYS A 312 -39.53 -6.86 -12.43
CA LYS A 312 -38.07 -6.70 -12.38
C LYS A 312 -37.42 -6.92 -13.75
N GLY A 313 -37.94 -7.88 -14.53
CA GLY A 313 -37.40 -8.17 -15.88
C GLY A 313 -37.65 -7.02 -16.86
N GLU A 314 -38.84 -6.44 -16.88
CA GLU A 314 -39.14 -5.25 -17.71
C GLU A 314 -38.26 -4.06 -17.30
N PHE A 315 -38.05 -3.86 -16.00
CA PHE A 315 -37.15 -2.81 -15.51
C PHE A 315 -35.71 -3.03 -15.94
N GLU A 316 -35.20 -4.26 -15.91
CA GLU A 316 -33.84 -4.56 -16.36
C GLU A 316 -33.64 -4.25 -17.87
N VAL A 317 -34.64 -4.57 -18.69
CA VAL A 317 -34.61 -4.24 -20.13
C VAL A 317 -34.62 -2.73 -20.31
N TRP A 318 -35.56 -2.05 -19.68
CA TRP A 318 -35.67 -0.58 -19.73
C TRP A 318 -34.39 0.10 -19.22
N SER A 319 -33.83 -0.36 -18.11
CA SER A 319 -32.64 0.26 -17.53
C SER A 319 -31.39 0.16 -18.42
N ARG A 320 -31.25 -0.92 -19.21
CA ARG A 320 -30.18 -1.04 -20.22
C ARG A 320 -30.39 -0.04 -21.35
N GLN A 321 -31.61 0.03 -21.91
CA GLN A 321 -31.95 0.98 -22.97
C GLN A 321 -31.76 2.43 -22.52
N ALA A 322 -32.18 2.74 -21.30
CA ALA A 322 -31.98 4.05 -20.69
C ALA A 322 -30.48 4.38 -20.46
N ALA A 323 -29.66 3.39 -20.13
CA ALA A 323 -28.22 3.57 -19.99
C ALA A 323 -27.53 3.81 -21.35
N ASP A 324 -27.91 3.06 -22.39
CA ASP A 324 -27.40 3.23 -23.75
C ASP A 324 -27.76 4.61 -24.31
N LEU A 325 -29.02 5.05 -24.12
CA LEU A 325 -29.47 6.39 -24.51
C LEU A 325 -28.69 7.49 -23.79
N ARG A 326 -28.49 7.33 -22.47
CA ARG A 326 -27.68 8.27 -21.68
C ARG A 326 -26.26 8.36 -22.21
N ASP A 327 -25.61 7.22 -22.49
CA ASP A 327 -24.19 7.20 -22.91
C ASP A 327 -24.03 7.84 -24.30
N ALA A 328 -24.94 7.56 -25.23
CA ALA A 328 -24.99 8.23 -26.53
C ALA A 328 -25.23 9.75 -26.42
N ALA A 329 -26.14 10.14 -25.52
CA ALA A 329 -26.42 11.55 -25.27
C ALA A 329 -25.24 12.28 -24.59
N LEU A 330 -24.50 11.64 -23.70
CA LEU A 330 -23.29 12.21 -23.10
C LEU A 330 -22.18 12.48 -24.12
N GLU A 331 -22.06 11.64 -25.16
CA GLU A 331 -21.11 11.89 -26.26
C GLU A 331 -21.52 13.12 -27.09
N ARG A 332 -22.82 13.28 -27.36
CA ARG A 332 -23.35 14.47 -28.07
C ARG A 332 -23.20 15.73 -27.21
N TYR A 333 -23.56 15.65 -25.92
CA TYR A 333 -23.46 16.74 -24.96
C TYR A 333 -22.03 17.25 -24.78
N ALA A 334 -21.05 16.35 -24.81
CA ALA A 334 -19.63 16.71 -24.72
C ALA A 334 -19.09 17.41 -26.00
N ARG A 335 -19.75 17.23 -27.15
CA ARG A 335 -19.39 17.87 -28.43
C ARG A 335 -20.19 19.15 -28.72
N ALA A 336 -21.21 19.42 -27.91
CA ALA A 336 -22.07 20.59 -28.10
C ALA A 336 -21.27 21.91 -27.96
N GLU A 337 -21.43 22.79 -28.93
CA GLU A 337 -20.69 24.05 -29.03
C GLU A 337 -21.17 25.13 -28.08
N ASN A 338 -22.47 25.07 -27.69
CA ASN A 338 -23.08 26.07 -26.83
C ASN A 338 -24.07 25.44 -25.83
N GLU A 339 -24.53 26.26 -24.89
CA GLU A 339 -25.43 25.82 -23.81
C GLU A 339 -26.85 25.50 -24.33
N GLU A 340 -27.33 26.18 -25.36
CA GLU A 340 -28.63 25.95 -25.98
C GLU A 340 -28.69 24.54 -26.58
N GLU A 341 -27.64 24.13 -27.25
CA GLU A 341 -27.51 22.78 -27.81
C GLU A 341 -27.48 21.73 -26.71
N ARG A 342 -26.76 21.97 -25.61
CA ARG A 342 -26.72 21.09 -24.45
C ARG A 342 -28.11 20.89 -23.82
N GLN A 343 -28.84 22.01 -23.67
CA GLN A 343 -30.20 21.95 -23.13
C GLN A 343 -31.16 21.20 -24.05
N ARG A 344 -31.05 21.40 -25.37
CA ARG A 344 -31.85 20.66 -26.35
C ARG A 344 -31.58 19.14 -26.27
N ILE A 345 -30.31 18.72 -26.18
CA ILE A 345 -29.95 17.29 -26.03
C ILE A 345 -30.54 16.74 -24.73
N ALA A 346 -30.47 17.48 -23.62
CA ALA A 346 -31.02 17.05 -22.35
C ALA A 346 -32.55 16.91 -22.41
N GLN A 347 -33.24 17.81 -23.10
CA GLN A 347 -34.68 17.76 -23.30
C GLN A 347 -35.10 16.56 -24.17
N GLU A 348 -34.42 16.29 -25.28
CA GLU A 348 -34.66 15.11 -26.13
C GLU A 348 -34.56 13.81 -25.33
N VAL A 349 -33.53 13.70 -24.47
CA VAL A 349 -33.37 12.54 -23.58
C VAL A 349 -34.49 12.43 -22.57
N ALA A 350 -34.93 13.57 -22.01
CA ALA A 350 -36.03 13.59 -21.03
C ALA A 350 -37.37 13.15 -21.67
N GLU A 351 -37.64 13.61 -22.88
CA GLU A 351 -38.82 13.22 -23.65
C GLU A 351 -38.78 11.72 -23.97
N THR A 352 -37.66 11.22 -24.49
CA THR A 352 -37.51 9.80 -24.84
C THR A 352 -37.63 8.88 -23.61
N LEU A 353 -37.03 9.25 -22.47
CA LEU A 353 -37.08 8.44 -21.24
C LEU A 353 -38.47 8.51 -20.53
N ASN A 354 -39.31 9.49 -20.88
CA ASN A 354 -40.65 9.64 -20.29
C ASN A 354 -41.79 9.33 -21.27
N ALA A 355 -41.46 8.92 -22.49
CA ALA A 355 -42.43 8.71 -23.59
C ALA A 355 -43.39 7.51 -23.41
N GLU A 356 -43.42 6.87 -22.21
CA GLU A 356 -44.38 5.80 -21.88
C GLU A 356 -45.33 6.19 -20.74
#